data_eee4d499f32d04f381f4fb9e3494ef4c
#
_entry.id   eee4d499f32d04f381f4fb9e3494ef4c
#
_cell.length_a   1.000
_cell.length_b   1.000
_cell.length_c   1.000
_cell.angle_alpha   90.00
_cell.angle_beta   90.00
_cell.angle_gamma   90.00
#
_symmetry.space_group_name_H-M   'P 1'
#
loop_
_entity.id
_entity.type
_entity.pdbx_description
1 polymer ?
#
loop_
_entity_poly.entity_id
_entity_poly.type
_entity_poly.pdbx_seq_one_letter_code
_entity_poly.pdbx_strand_id
1 'polypeptide(L)'
;TMGFRHFSSALTEITDALAEQRVMDARAALARWSGQSTSELEVNEIARVTIEQGVIDSYRHVFATMFWFAVLPGPVGAVLYRFSSILFQKWGMRDSQFGDLFGRFAYRAQETLDWLPTRLTALSFAIMGDFEDAVYCWRAQAQAWGHYAYGILLASAAGALGIKLGDPLRQDYTVKFRPELGVGDDADPRYLKSAVGLVWRVVMFWLFMIAVISLAWWV
;
A
#
# COMPACT_ATOMS: atom_id res chain seq x y z
N THR A 1 9.25 -1.50 14.46
CA THR A 1 8.52 -2.73 14.85
C THR A 1 7.06 -2.50 15.23
N MET A 2 6.66 -1.32 15.71
CA MET A 2 5.25 -1.05 16.08
C MET A 2 4.30 -1.02 14.86
N GLY A 3 4.70 -0.49 13.73
CA GLY A 3 3.82 -0.36 12.55
C GLY A 3 3.38 -1.69 11.93
N PHE A 4 4.26 -2.68 11.86
CA PHE A 4 3.93 -3.98 11.26
C PHE A 4 2.98 -4.82 12.12
N ARG A 5 3.14 -4.78 13.45
CA ARG A 5 2.19 -5.46 14.35
C ARG A 5 0.79 -4.84 14.28
N HIS A 6 0.72 -3.50 14.17
CA HIS A 6 -0.54 -2.79 14.05
C HIS A 6 -1.26 -3.12 12.73
N PHE A 7 -0.51 -3.18 11.64
CA PHE A 7 -0.99 -3.61 10.32
C PHE A 7 -1.53 -5.04 10.35
N SER A 8 -0.71 -6.00 10.81
CA SER A 8 -1.09 -7.41 10.84
C SER A 8 -2.31 -7.66 11.73
N SER A 9 -2.38 -7.02 12.92
CA SER A 9 -3.52 -7.19 13.82
C SER A 9 -4.81 -6.58 13.26
N ALA A 10 -4.74 -5.38 12.67
CA ALA A 10 -5.91 -4.74 12.07
C ALA A 10 -6.47 -5.56 10.90
N LEU A 11 -5.58 -6.08 10.06
CA LEU A 11 -5.96 -6.89 8.90
C LEU A 11 -6.59 -8.23 9.31
N THR A 12 -6.04 -8.88 10.34
CA THR A 12 -6.63 -10.11 10.90
C THR A 12 -7.99 -9.81 11.52
N GLU A 13 -8.10 -8.75 12.34
CA GLU A 13 -9.37 -8.35 12.97
C GLU A 13 -10.47 -8.08 11.93
N ILE A 14 -10.14 -7.37 10.83
CA ILE A 14 -11.11 -7.10 9.75
C ILE A 14 -11.48 -8.39 9.01
N THR A 15 -10.50 -9.24 8.71
CA THR A 15 -10.75 -10.50 8.00
C THR A 15 -11.65 -11.43 8.81
N ASP A 16 -11.39 -11.57 10.11
CA ASP A 16 -12.18 -12.41 11.00
C ASP A 16 -13.59 -11.83 11.20
N ALA A 17 -13.71 -10.52 11.39
CA ALA A 17 -15.00 -9.86 11.50
C ALA A 17 -15.87 -10.03 10.24
N LEU A 18 -15.28 -9.94 9.04
CA LEU A 18 -16.01 -10.18 7.80
C LEU A 18 -16.37 -11.66 7.61
N ALA A 19 -15.49 -12.59 8.00
CA ALA A 19 -15.77 -14.02 7.94
C ALA A 19 -16.95 -14.43 8.87
N GLU A 20 -17.09 -13.75 10.02
CA GLU A 20 -18.17 -13.94 10.97
C GLU A 20 -19.40 -13.06 10.70
N GLN A 21 -19.43 -12.36 9.57
CA GLN A 21 -20.50 -11.42 9.16
C GLN A 21 -20.73 -10.25 10.13
N ARG A 22 -19.73 -9.93 10.97
CA ARG A 22 -19.77 -8.79 11.91
C ARG A 22 -19.32 -7.49 11.20
N VAL A 23 -20.15 -7.01 10.28
CA VAL A 23 -19.84 -5.86 9.41
C VAL A 23 -19.55 -4.59 10.21
N MET A 24 -20.26 -4.36 11.32
CA MET A 24 -20.06 -3.16 12.17
C MET A 24 -18.68 -3.17 12.83
N ASP A 25 -18.19 -4.34 13.26
CA ASP A 25 -16.87 -4.48 13.86
C ASP A 25 -15.77 -4.28 12.80
N ALA A 26 -15.98 -4.82 11.60
CA ALA A 26 -15.07 -4.62 10.46
C ALA A 26 -14.95 -3.13 10.09
N ARG A 27 -16.09 -2.39 10.03
CA ARG A 27 -16.10 -0.93 9.82
C ARG A 27 -15.31 -0.20 10.91
N ALA A 28 -15.57 -0.51 12.18
CA ALA A 28 -14.90 0.12 13.31
C ALA A 28 -13.38 -0.15 13.30
N ALA A 29 -12.95 -1.38 12.97
CA ALA A 29 -11.55 -1.74 12.85
C ALA A 29 -10.87 -0.99 11.69
N LEU A 30 -11.53 -0.93 10.53
CA LEU A 30 -11.02 -0.19 9.37
C LEU A 30 -10.95 1.33 9.65
N ALA A 31 -11.94 1.92 10.32
CA ALA A 31 -11.93 3.33 10.70
C ALA A 31 -10.76 3.66 11.63
N ARG A 32 -10.51 2.82 12.63
CA ARG A 32 -9.35 2.99 13.55
C ARG A 32 -8.02 2.90 12.82
N TRP A 33 -7.93 2.01 11.83
CA TRP A 33 -6.69 1.81 11.08
C TRP A 33 -6.45 2.89 10.02
N SER A 34 -7.44 3.18 9.18
CA SER A 34 -7.32 4.13 8.06
C SER A 34 -7.45 5.60 8.51
N GLY A 35 -8.07 5.86 9.66
CA GLY A 35 -8.41 7.20 10.11
C GLY A 35 -9.51 7.89 9.28
N GLN A 36 -10.23 7.14 8.45
CA GLN A 36 -11.30 7.64 7.59
C GLN A 36 -12.68 7.18 8.07
N SER A 37 -13.72 7.90 7.68
CA SER A 37 -15.10 7.47 7.93
C SER A 37 -15.41 6.23 7.07
N THR A 38 -15.95 5.20 7.73
CA THR A 38 -16.27 3.90 7.11
C THR A 38 -17.72 3.49 7.33
N SER A 39 -18.54 4.39 7.91
CA SER A 39 -19.90 4.08 8.35
C SER A 39 -20.84 3.64 7.22
N GLU A 40 -20.60 4.14 6.00
CA GLU A 40 -21.44 3.90 4.84
C GLU A 40 -20.92 2.79 3.92
N LEU A 41 -19.72 2.22 4.19
CA LEU A 41 -19.09 1.25 3.32
C LEU A 41 -19.82 -0.11 3.34
N GLU A 42 -20.06 -0.67 2.17
CA GLU A 42 -20.56 -2.03 2.01
C GLU A 42 -19.45 -3.07 2.25
N VAL A 43 -19.82 -4.34 2.39
CA VAL A 43 -18.87 -5.44 2.70
C VAL A 43 -17.72 -5.52 1.70
N ASN A 44 -18.03 -5.42 0.40
CA ASN A 44 -17.01 -5.47 -0.65
C ASN A 44 -16.14 -4.20 -0.65
N GLU A 45 -16.71 -3.04 -0.36
CA GLU A 45 -15.97 -1.79 -0.23
C GLU A 45 -15.01 -1.83 0.99
N ILE A 46 -15.44 -2.44 2.10
CA ILE A 46 -14.55 -2.66 3.26
C ILE A 46 -13.38 -3.55 2.86
N ALA A 47 -13.63 -4.67 2.17
CA ALA A 47 -12.57 -5.55 1.70
C ALA A 47 -11.60 -4.84 0.75
N ARG A 48 -12.13 -4.09 -0.22
CA ARG A 48 -11.36 -3.31 -1.18
C ARG A 48 -10.46 -2.28 -0.50
N VAL A 49 -11.02 -1.43 0.36
CA VAL A 49 -10.26 -0.39 1.08
C VAL A 49 -9.22 -1.03 2.02
N THR A 50 -9.55 -2.18 2.62
CA THR A 50 -8.62 -2.95 3.46
C THR A 50 -7.42 -3.44 2.66
N ILE A 51 -7.63 -3.96 1.45
CA ILE A 51 -6.54 -4.39 0.56
C ILE A 51 -5.68 -3.19 0.15
N GLU A 52 -6.30 -2.09 -0.26
CA GLU A 52 -5.60 -0.86 -0.65
C GLU A 52 -4.70 -0.34 0.48
N GLN A 53 -5.28 -0.19 1.67
CA GLN A 53 -4.54 0.26 2.85
C GLN A 53 -3.42 -0.72 3.20
N GLY A 54 -3.68 -2.01 3.10
CA GLY A 54 -2.72 -3.07 3.34
C GLY A 54 -1.52 -3.03 2.41
N VAL A 55 -1.74 -2.83 1.12
CA VAL A 55 -0.67 -2.68 0.12
C VAL A 55 0.17 -1.43 0.39
N ILE A 56 -0.46 -0.28 0.64
CA ILE A 56 0.24 0.98 0.91
C ILE A 56 1.06 0.89 2.21
N ASP A 57 0.49 0.34 3.28
CA ASP A 57 1.17 0.24 4.57
C ASP A 57 2.29 -0.80 4.55
N SER A 58 2.12 -1.92 3.85
CA SER A 58 3.20 -2.89 3.65
C SER A 58 4.38 -2.26 2.90
N TYR A 59 4.10 -1.47 1.88
CA TYR A 59 5.13 -0.71 1.17
C TYR A 59 5.89 0.23 2.10
N ARG A 60 5.18 1.10 2.82
CA ARG A 60 5.80 2.13 3.68
C ARG A 60 6.59 1.55 4.84
N HIS A 61 6.07 0.50 5.46
CA HIS A 61 6.63 -0.03 6.71
C HIS A 61 7.64 -1.15 6.49
N VAL A 62 7.57 -1.84 5.36
CA VAL A 62 8.43 -3.00 5.05
C VAL A 62 9.30 -2.71 3.83
N PHE A 63 8.73 -2.66 2.63
CA PHE A 63 9.52 -2.67 1.40
C PHE A 63 10.42 -1.44 1.25
N ALA A 64 9.89 -0.24 1.37
CA ALA A 64 10.69 0.98 1.26
C ALA A 64 11.72 1.09 2.39
N THR A 65 11.35 0.69 3.60
CA THR A 65 12.28 0.69 4.75
C THR A 65 13.42 -0.33 4.55
N MET A 66 13.10 -1.55 4.07
CA MET A 66 14.09 -2.59 3.76
C MET A 66 15.02 -2.14 2.62
N PHE A 67 14.46 -1.51 1.58
CA PHE A 67 15.24 -0.99 0.47
C PHE A 67 16.30 0.00 0.95
N TRP A 68 15.89 1.03 1.70
CA TRP A 68 16.81 2.07 2.17
C TRP A 68 17.80 1.54 3.23
N PHE A 69 17.41 0.54 4.01
CA PHE A 69 18.32 -0.16 4.91
C PHE A 69 19.42 -0.94 4.15
N ALA A 70 19.06 -1.53 3.01
CA ALA A 70 20.02 -2.29 2.19
C ALA A 70 20.95 -1.38 1.36
N VAL A 71 20.46 -0.22 0.89
CA VAL A 71 21.21 0.71 0.02
C VAL A 71 22.17 1.60 0.81
N LEU A 72 21.75 2.10 1.97
CA LEU A 72 22.59 2.95 2.81
C LEU A 72 23.20 2.16 3.96
N PRO A 73 24.47 2.45 4.33
CA PRO A 73 25.17 1.69 5.36
C PRO A 73 24.47 1.85 6.72
N GLY A 74 24.05 0.72 7.29
CA GLY A 74 23.46 0.65 8.62
C GLY A 74 22.02 1.21 8.69
N PRO A 75 21.54 1.60 9.89
CA PRO A 75 20.14 1.99 10.10
C PRO A 75 19.80 3.38 9.56
N VAL A 76 20.79 4.16 9.09
CA VAL A 76 20.62 5.56 8.67
C VAL A 76 19.57 5.70 7.56
N GLY A 77 19.62 4.82 6.55
CA GLY A 77 18.66 4.83 5.43
C GLY A 77 17.22 4.59 5.87
N ALA A 78 17.01 3.59 6.72
CA ALA A 78 15.69 3.29 7.26
C ALA A 78 15.13 4.44 8.12
N VAL A 79 15.98 5.06 8.94
CA VAL A 79 15.59 6.21 9.78
C VAL A 79 15.25 7.43 8.91
N LEU A 80 16.09 7.75 7.92
CA LEU A 80 15.88 8.85 7.00
C LEU A 80 14.56 8.69 6.23
N TYR A 81 14.32 7.52 5.65
CA TYR A 81 13.08 7.22 4.96
C TYR A 81 11.85 7.35 5.89
N ARG A 82 11.97 6.84 7.12
CA ARG A 82 10.89 6.91 8.10
C ARG A 82 10.55 8.35 8.50
N PHE A 83 11.58 9.17 8.71
CA PHE A 83 11.40 10.60 8.98
C PHE A 83 10.72 11.32 7.81
N SER A 84 11.20 11.11 6.58
CA SER A 84 10.58 11.66 5.38
C SER A 84 9.11 11.27 5.25
N SER A 85 8.80 9.99 5.46
CA SER A 85 7.42 9.47 5.40
C SER A 85 6.50 10.10 6.46
N ILE A 86 6.98 10.35 7.67
CA ILE A 86 6.21 11.04 8.72
C ILE A 86 5.98 12.51 8.35
N LEU A 87 7.01 13.21 7.84
CA LEU A 87 6.89 14.58 7.37
C LEU A 87 5.88 14.71 6.24
N PHE A 88 5.95 13.80 5.27
CA PHE A 88 5.01 13.75 4.16
C PHE A 88 3.57 13.55 4.62
N GLN A 89 3.32 12.62 5.56
CA GLN A 89 1.98 12.38 6.09
C GLN A 89 1.40 13.58 6.84
N LYS A 90 2.25 14.30 7.59
CA LYS A 90 1.81 15.45 8.39
C LYS A 90 1.61 16.72 7.58
N TRP A 91 2.45 16.96 6.60
CA TRP A 91 2.48 18.21 5.85
C TRP A 91 2.33 18.07 4.34
N GLY A 92 2.81 16.99 3.72
CA GLY A 92 2.75 16.78 2.27
C GLY A 92 1.37 16.42 1.74
N MET A 93 0.54 15.79 2.55
CA MET A 93 -0.84 15.40 2.17
C MET A 93 -1.90 16.45 2.57
N ARG A 94 -1.56 17.45 3.36
CA ARG A 94 -2.50 18.52 3.66
C ARG A 94 -2.68 19.39 2.43
N ASP A 95 -3.93 19.49 2.00
CA ASP A 95 -4.39 20.51 1.06
C ASP A 95 -4.31 21.87 1.78
N SER A 96 -3.09 22.39 1.88
CA SER A 96 -2.84 23.63 2.59
C SER A 96 -3.27 24.76 1.67
N GLN A 97 -4.38 25.43 1.99
CA GLN A 97 -4.78 26.74 1.47
C GLN A 97 -3.72 27.82 1.72
N PHE A 98 -2.69 27.52 2.52
CA PHE A 98 -1.48 28.30 2.69
C PHE A 98 -0.38 27.65 1.86
N GLY A 99 0.12 28.37 0.86
CA GLY A 99 1.18 27.96 -0.07
C GLY A 99 2.48 27.55 0.61
N ASP A 100 2.46 26.45 1.29
CA ASP A 100 3.50 25.96 2.18
C ASP A 100 4.66 25.40 1.37
N LEU A 101 5.72 26.19 1.23
CA LEU A 101 6.98 25.76 0.63
C LEU A 101 7.48 24.46 1.26
N PHE A 102 7.23 24.29 2.56
CA PHE A 102 7.64 23.12 3.33
C PHE A 102 6.82 21.87 2.94
N GLY A 103 5.50 21.98 2.77
CA GLY A 103 4.66 20.86 2.31
C GLY A 103 5.05 20.38 0.92
N ARG A 104 5.34 21.31 0.00
CA ARG A 104 5.84 20.98 -1.34
C ARG A 104 7.23 20.33 -1.32
N PHE A 105 8.10 20.79 -0.41
CA PHE A 105 9.40 20.16 -0.23
C PHE A 105 9.26 18.74 0.31
N ALA A 106 8.44 18.53 1.36
CA ALA A 106 8.18 17.22 1.93
C ALA A 106 7.57 16.25 0.90
N TYR A 107 6.65 16.73 0.05
CA TYR A 107 6.07 15.96 -1.04
C TYR A 107 7.14 15.54 -2.06
N ARG A 108 7.95 16.47 -2.57
CA ARG A 108 8.99 16.17 -3.56
C ARG A 108 10.09 15.28 -3.00
N ALA A 109 10.49 15.48 -1.74
CA ALA A 109 11.48 14.64 -1.08
C ALA A 109 10.98 13.19 -0.99
N GLN A 110 9.73 13.00 -0.56
CA GLN A 110 9.13 11.67 -0.51
C GLN A 110 8.99 11.05 -1.89
N GLU A 111 8.53 11.79 -2.90
CA GLU A 111 8.39 11.31 -4.27
C GLU A 111 9.73 10.82 -4.85
N THR A 112 10.82 11.54 -4.56
CA THR A 112 12.18 11.15 -4.98
C THR A 112 12.63 9.88 -4.26
N LEU A 113 12.40 9.79 -2.95
CA LEU A 113 12.74 8.60 -2.15
C LEU A 113 11.90 7.38 -2.53
N ASP A 114 10.66 7.57 -2.92
CA ASP A 114 9.75 6.49 -3.34
C ASP A 114 9.99 6.04 -4.79
N TRP A 115 10.69 6.82 -5.61
CA TRP A 115 10.78 6.57 -7.05
C TRP A 115 11.30 5.15 -7.39
N LEU A 116 12.40 4.73 -6.78
CA LEU A 116 13.01 3.42 -7.05
C LEU A 116 12.33 2.29 -6.25
N PRO A 117 12.15 2.40 -4.92
CA PRO A 117 11.56 1.30 -4.15
C PRO A 117 10.11 0.97 -4.57
N THR A 118 9.33 1.96 -5.01
CA THR A 118 7.97 1.72 -5.53
C THR A 118 7.99 0.82 -6.76
N ARG A 119 8.88 1.09 -7.71
CA ARG A 119 8.99 0.30 -8.95
C ARG A 119 9.49 -1.11 -8.69
N LEU A 120 10.45 -1.26 -7.79
CA LEU A 120 10.94 -2.59 -7.40
C LEU A 120 9.86 -3.40 -6.68
N THR A 121 9.08 -2.77 -5.80
CA THR A 121 7.96 -3.43 -5.12
C THR A 121 6.86 -3.82 -6.11
N ALA A 122 6.48 -2.94 -7.03
CA ALA A 122 5.49 -3.23 -8.07
C ALA A 122 5.94 -4.37 -8.98
N LEU A 123 7.21 -4.39 -9.39
CA LEU A 123 7.79 -5.50 -10.14
C LEU A 123 7.77 -6.80 -9.35
N SER A 124 8.03 -6.73 -8.04
CA SER A 124 7.96 -7.90 -7.17
C SER A 124 6.54 -8.44 -7.03
N PHE A 125 5.51 -7.57 -6.99
CA PHE A 125 4.11 -8.00 -7.05
C PHE A 125 3.81 -8.71 -8.38
N ALA A 126 4.28 -8.16 -9.51
CA ALA A 126 4.12 -8.79 -10.82
C ALA A 126 4.78 -10.19 -10.87
N ILE A 127 6.00 -10.34 -10.36
CA ILE A 127 6.72 -11.64 -10.35
C ILE A 127 6.01 -12.68 -9.46
N MET A 128 5.39 -12.24 -8.36
CA MET A 128 4.75 -13.14 -7.40
C MET A 128 3.25 -13.38 -7.65
N GLY A 129 2.65 -12.65 -8.58
CA GLY A 129 1.26 -12.77 -9.01
C GLY A 129 1.14 -13.01 -10.52
N ASP A 130 0.12 -12.43 -11.14
CA ASP A 130 0.00 -12.40 -12.60
C ASP A 130 0.87 -11.26 -13.16
N PHE A 131 1.90 -11.66 -13.91
CA PHE A 131 2.90 -10.72 -14.42
C PHE A 131 2.33 -9.81 -15.52
N GLU A 132 1.54 -10.39 -16.41
CA GLU A 132 1.02 -9.68 -17.59
C GLU A 132 0.03 -8.60 -17.15
N ASP A 133 -0.95 -8.98 -16.36
CA ASP A 133 -1.97 -8.06 -15.86
C ASP A 133 -1.40 -7.01 -14.91
N ALA A 134 -0.45 -7.37 -14.04
CA ALA A 134 0.21 -6.43 -13.15
C ALA A 134 0.97 -5.34 -13.91
N VAL A 135 1.75 -5.72 -14.94
CA VAL A 135 2.50 -4.77 -15.76
C VAL A 135 1.57 -3.93 -16.62
N TYR A 136 0.53 -4.53 -17.19
CA TYR A 136 -0.49 -3.81 -17.96
C TYR A 136 -1.18 -2.74 -17.11
N CYS A 137 -1.71 -3.11 -15.94
CA CYS A 137 -2.39 -2.18 -15.04
C CYS A 137 -1.46 -1.06 -14.56
N TRP A 138 -0.22 -1.40 -14.18
CA TRP A 138 0.77 -0.40 -13.81
C TRP A 138 0.97 0.63 -14.92
N ARG A 139 1.19 0.20 -16.17
CA ARG A 139 1.50 1.11 -17.29
C ARG A 139 0.29 1.92 -17.75
N ALA A 140 -0.89 1.33 -17.72
CA ALA A 140 -2.09 1.95 -18.27
C ALA A 140 -2.85 2.82 -17.23
N GLN A 141 -2.85 2.43 -15.95
CA GLN A 141 -3.79 2.96 -14.96
C GLN A 141 -3.14 3.76 -13.84
N ALA A 142 -1.84 3.53 -13.53
CA ALA A 142 -1.18 4.13 -12.35
C ALA A 142 -1.23 5.67 -12.32
N GLN A 143 -1.24 6.33 -13.47
CA GLN A 143 -1.26 7.80 -13.58
C GLN A 143 -2.61 8.41 -13.18
N ALA A 144 -3.69 7.63 -13.22
CA ALA A 144 -5.02 8.11 -12.85
C ALA A 144 -5.16 8.35 -11.34
N TRP A 145 -4.31 7.72 -10.52
CA TRP A 145 -4.35 7.86 -9.06
C TRP A 145 -3.71 9.17 -8.60
N GLY A 146 -4.30 9.84 -7.60
CA GLY A 146 -3.86 11.15 -7.14
C GLY A 146 -2.41 11.23 -6.63
N HIS A 147 -1.86 10.13 -6.10
CA HIS A 147 -0.45 10.01 -5.76
C HIS A 147 0.19 8.91 -6.62
N TYR A 148 1.06 9.29 -7.53
CA TYR A 148 1.58 8.39 -8.57
C TYR A 148 2.26 7.12 -8.02
N ALA A 149 3.05 7.24 -6.94
CA ALA A 149 3.70 6.07 -6.34
C ALA A 149 2.68 5.06 -5.82
N TYR A 150 1.59 5.53 -5.19
CA TYR A 150 0.52 4.62 -4.74
C TYR A 150 -0.28 4.06 -5.91
N GLY A 151 -0.47 4.84 -6.97
CA GLY A 151 -1.07 4.35 -8.21
C GLY A 151 -0.30 3.16 -8.80
N ILE A 152 1.03 3.25 -8.85
CA ILE A 152 1.91 2.14 -9.29
C ILE A 152 1.70 0.90 -8.43
N LEU A 153 1.74 1.04 -7.10
CA LEU A 153 1.61 -0.07 -6.16
C LEU A 153 0.24 -0.74 -6.25
N LEU A 154 -0.82 0.08 -6.21
CA LEU A 154 -2.19 -0.43 -6.23
C LEU A 154 -2.55 -1.07 -7.57
N ALA A 155 -2.19 -0.43 -8.70
CA ALA A 155 -2.44 -0.99 -10.02
C ALA A 155 -1.68 -2.30 -10.24
N SER A 156 -0.40 -2.37 -9.82
CA SER A 156 0.38 -3.61 -9.93
C SER A 156 -0.15 -4.71 -9.01
N ALA A 157 -0.52 -4.39 -7.77
CA ALA A 157 -1.07 -5.37 -6.84
C ALA A 157 -2.46 -5.87 -7.30
N ALA A 158 -3.29 -4.96 -7.83
CA ALA A 158 -4.60 -5.29 -8.38
C ALA A 158 -4.49 -6.25 -9.56
N GLY A 159 -3.64 -5.93 -10.54
CA GLY A 159 -3.37 -6.83 -11.66
C GLY A 159 -2.77 -8.16 -11.21
N ALA A 160 -1.78 -8.15 -10.29
CA ALA A 160 -1.18 -9.37 -9.77
C ALA A 160 -2.16 -10.31 -9.05
N LEU A 161 -3.27 -9.77 -8.51
CA LEU A 161 -4.33 -10.51 -7.84
C LEU A 161 -5.53 -10.81 -8.75
N GLY A 162 -5.62 -10.20 -9.93
CA GLY A 162 -6.76 -10.30 -10.83
C GLY A 162 -8.04 -9.67 -10.25
N ILE A 163 -7.90 -8.53 -9.55
CA ILE A 163 -9.01 -7.83 -8.89
C ILE A 163 -9.05 -6.35 -9.25
N LYS A 164 -10.23 -5.75 -9.05
CA LYS A 164 -10.42 -4.32 -9.19
C LYS A 164 -10.28 -3.62 -7.83
N LEU A 165 -9.46 -2.57 -7.79
CA LEU A 165 -9.29 -1.65 -6.67
C LEU A 165 -9.69 -0.23 -7.12
N GLY A 166 -9.67 0.72 -6.19
CA GLY A 166 -10.13 2.08 -6.47
C GLY A 166 -11.65 2.18 -6.43
N ASP A 167 -12.23 2.82 -7.45
CA ASP A 167 -13.66 3.05 -7.56
C ASP A 167 -14.22 4.08 -6.57
N PRO A 168 -15.30 4.83 -6.90
CA PRO A 168 -15.88 5.82 -6.01
C PRO A 168 -16.34 5.21 -4.68
N LEU A 169 -16.07 5.92 -3.59
CA LEU A 169 -16.51 5.55 -2.24
C LEU A 169 -17.49 6.60 -1.70
N ARG A 170 -18.51 6.13 -0.99
CA ARG A 170 -19.38 6.99 -0.18
C ARG A 170 -18.73 7.22 1.19
N GLN A 171 -18.42 8.48 1.47
CA GLN A 171 -17.86 8.91 2.76
C GLN A 171 -18.49 10.25 3.16
N ASP A 172 -18.99 10.33 4.39
CA ASP A 172 -19.53 11.56 4.98
C ASP A 172 -20.55 12.26 4.09
N TYR A 173 -21.54 11.50 3.56
CA TYR A 173 -22.59 11.97 2.64
C TYR A 173 -22.07 12.55 1.31
N THR A 174 -20.80 12.31 0.98
CA THR A 174 -20.20 12.72 -0.29
C THR A 174 -19.68 11.50 -1.04
N VAL A 175 -19.67 11.57 -2.37
CA VAL A 175 -19.04 10.56 -3.21
C VAL A 175 -17.61 11.03 -3.52
N LYS A 176 -16.62 10.38 -2.91
CA LYS A 176 -15.23 10.63 -3.23
C LYS A 176 -14.90 9.88 -4.51
N PHE A 177 -14.73 10.62 -5.60
CA PHE A 177 -14.34 10.03 -6.87
C PHE A 177 -12.91 9.51 -6.81
N ARG A 178 -12.74 8.24 -7.17
CA ARG A 178 -11.44 7.56 -7.30
C ARG A 178 -11.44 6.76 -8.59
N PRO A 179 -10.32 6.70 -9.31
CA PRO A 179 -10.23 5.88 -10.53
C PRO A 179 -10.25 4.40 -10.17
N GLU A 180 -10.83 3.59 -11.03
CA GLU A 180 -10.74 2.13 -10.98
C GLU A 180 -9.33 1.70 -11.41
N LEU A 181 -8.75 0.75 -10.66
CA LEU A 181 -7.44 0.18 -10.91
C LEU A 181 -7.55 -1.35 -10.92
N GLY A 182 -6.80 -2.00 -11.79
CA GLY A 182 -6.81 -3.45 -11.91
C GLY A 182 -7.68 -3.96 -13.06
N VAL A 183 -7.71 -5.26 -13.19
CA VAL A 183 -8.53 -6.04 -14.15
C VAL A 183 -9.05 -7.29 -13.43
N GLY A 184 -10.16 -7.83 -13.90
CA GLY A 184 -10.75 -9.06 -13.34
C GLY A 184 -11.95 -8.80 -12.44
N ASP A 185 -12.03 -9.50 -11.31
CA ASP A 185 -13.20 -9.51 -10.43
C ASP A 185 -13.23 -8.32 -9.47
N ASP A 186 -14.41 -7.99 -8.97
CA ASP A 186 -14.54 -7.00 -7.88
C ASP A 186 -13.91 -7.56 -6.59
N ALA A 187 -13.21 -6.69 -5.86
CA ALA A 187 -12.58 -7.07 -4.60
C ALA A 187 -13.64 -7.43 -3.56
N ASP A 188 -13.63 -8.66 -3.08
CA ASP A 188 -14.51 -9.18 -2.03
C ASP A 188 -13.69 -9.73 -0.84
N PRO A 189 -14.31 -10.12 0.28
CA PRO A 189 -13.61 -10.63 1.47
C PRO A 189 -12.71 -11.86 1.21
N ARG A 190 -12.98 -12.66 0.17
CA ARG A 190 -12.16 -13.84 -0.17
C ARG A 190 -10.75 -13.44 -0.62
N TYR A 191 -10.62 -12.29 -1.25
CA TYR A 191 -9.32 -11.79 -1.74
C TYR A 191 -8.42 -11.21 -0.64
N LEU A 192 -8.94 -10.95 0.57
CA LEU A 192 -8.12 -10.47 1.70
C LEU A 192 -6.97 -11.43 2.01
N LYS A 193 -7.26 -12.74 2.07
CA LYS A 193 -6.24 -13.77 2.31
C LYS A 193 -5.23 -13.85 1.16
N SER A 194 -5.68 -13.71 -0.07
CA SER A 194 -4.83 -13.71 -1.26
C SER A 194 -3.89 -12.49 -1.28
N ALA A 195 -4.41 -11.31 -0.92
CA ALA A 195 -3.62 -10.08 -0.81
C ALA A 195 -2.54 -10.19 0.29
N VAL A 196 -2.90 -10.72 1.46
CA VAL A 196 -1.92 -11.02 2.53
C VAL A 196 -0.86 -12.00 2.03
N GLY A 197 -1.29 -13.07 1.35
CA GLY A 197 -0.41 -14.07 0.77
C GLY A 197 0.57 -13.48 -0.25
N LEU A 198 0.10 -12.55 -1.10
CA LEU A 198 0.95 -11.83 -2.05
C LEU A 198 2.02 -11.01 -1.33
N VAL A 199 1.63 -10.21 -0.33
CA VAL A 199 2.57 -9.41 0.46
C VAL A 199 3.63 -10.29 1.12
N TRP A 200 3.24 -11.41 1.75
CA TRP A 200 4.19 -12.33 2.38
C TRP A 200 5.14 -12.98 1.38
N ARG A 201 4.66 -13.42 0.22
CA ARG A 201 5.54 -13.96 -0.85
C ARG A 201 6.58 -12.94 -1.28
N VAL A 202 6.18 -11.67 -1.45
CA VAL A 202 7.12 -10.60 -1.81
C VAL A 202 8.11 -10.29 -0.69
N VAL A 203 7.68 -10.30 0.59
CA VAL A 203 8.60 -10.15 1.74
C VAL A 203 9.66 -11.24 1.75
N MET A 204 9.26 -12.51 1.58
CA MET A 204 10.20 -13.64 1.52
C MET A 204 11.15 -13.53 0.33
N PHE A 205 10.66 -13.10 -0.82
CA PHE A 205 11.47 -12.84 -2.01
C PHE A 205 12.54 -11.76 -1.75
N TRP A 206 12.18 -10.65 -1.10
CA TRP A 206 13.13 -9.59 -0.76
C TRP A 206 14.17 -10.04 0.26
N LEU A 207 13.77 -10.77 1.29
CA LEU A 207 14.70 -11.34 2.27
C LEU A 207 15.70 -12.29 1.61
N PHE A 208 15.22 -13.14 0.70
CA PHE A 208 16.07 -14.03 -0.07
C PHE A 208 17.05 -13.25 -0.94
N MET A 209 16.61 -12.24 -1.67
CA MET A 209 17.47 -11.40 -2.50
C MET A 209 18.53 -10.66 -1.68
N ILE A 210 18.15 -10.09 -0.53
CA ILE A 210 19.11 -9.43 0.38
C ILE A 210 20.14 -10.43 0.90
N ALA A 211 19.73 -11.64 1.27
CA ALA A 211 20.64 -12.68 1.75
C ALA A 211 21.64 -13.10 0.65
N VAL A 212 21.18 -13.28 -0.60
CA VAL A 212 22.06 -13.62 -1.73
C VAL A 212 23.06 -12.51 -2.01
N ILE A 213 22.63 -11.25 -2.04
CA ILE A 213 23.51 -10.10 -2.25
C ILE A 213 24.53 -10.00 -1.11
N SER A 214 24.10 -10.17 0.14
CA SER A 214 24.99 -10.14 1.30
C SER A 214 26.05 -11.23 1.24
N LEU A 215 25.67 -12.45 0.82
CA LEU A 215 26.60 -13.56 0.66
C LEU A 215 27.62 -13.29 -0.47
N ALA A 216 27.16 -12.72 -1.59
CA ALA A 216 28.04 -12.38 -2.71
C ALA A 216 29.07 -11.28 -2.38
N TRP A 217 28.79 -10.42 -1.40
CA TRP A 217 29.72 -9.41 -0.93
C TRP A 217 30.77 -9.98 0.06
N TRP A 218 30.53 -11.17 0.60
CA TRP A 218 31.44 -11.83 1.57
C TRP A 218 32.44 -12.77 0.90
N VAL A 219 32.18 -13.14 -0.36
CA VAL A 219 33.08 -13.98 -1.19
C VAL A 219 33.93 -13.09 -2.11
#